data_727c072d76a3c876d1ed79020a930c99
#
_entry.id   727c072d76a3c876d1ed79020a930c99
#
_cell.length_a   1.000
_cell.length_b   1.000
_cell.length_c   1.000
_cell.angle_alpha   90.00
_cell.angle_beta   90.00
_cell.angle_gamma   90.00
#
_symmetry.space_group_name_H-M   'P 1'
#
loop_
_entity.id
_entity.type
_entity.pdbx_description
1 polymer ?
#
loop_
_entity_poly.entity_id
_entity_poly.type
_entity_poly.pdbx_seq_one_letter_code
_entity_poly.pdbx_strand_id
1 'polypeptide(L)'
;PAQASPALSPLDSSISQPPALPKDVGLYFLPKDTVSESQTFYQPNAFAYARVFINDKKSGANTQQTLLLVTPFAEPPLVVDWHNAVISDVSFEQLQANPHQPASLKELPTQALDKACWKTWEKDAKEAIRQQPLLNLWYADSAGLYSDVGESETAFRNRIAVTLREQRDLAIAKLRETFAKKQDNLAKKIQAANERFEKESSEASKGWLDAGMSIGSAVLGAFMGRKSLSQTNIAHVKRAMNSVGDINANKQTVAELDSMRQQLQAEYTALEQALQGQLDSLSSQFDPQLAALD
;
A
#
# COMPACT_ATOMS: atom_id res chain seq x y z
N PRO A 1 47.40 -29.09 -48.31
CA PRO A 1 47.48 -28.14 -47.23
C PRO A 1 46.74 -28.73 -46.05
N ALA A 2 47.53 -29.18 -45.08
CA ALA A 2 47.02 -29.72 -43.84
C ALA A 2 46.46 -28.57 -43.00
N GLN A 3 45.19 -28.70 -42.59
CA GLN A 3 44.59 -27.82 -41.59
C GLN A 3 45.13 -28.22 -40.22
N ALA A 4 45.86 -27.31 -39.59
CA ALA A 4 46.30 -27.44 -38.22
C ALA A 4 45.06 -27.39 -37.31
N SER A 5 44.82 -28.45 -36.57
CA SER A 5 43.89 -28.47 -35.44
C SER A 5 44.31 -27.43 -34.41
N PRO A 6 43.38 -26.65 -33.82
CA PRO A 6 43.74 -25.73 -32.76
C PRO A 6 44.28 -26.53 -31.57
N ALA A 7 45.48 -26.15 -31.13
CA ALA A 7 46.10 -26.67 -29.94
C ALA A 7 45.13 -26.44 -28.74
N LEU A 8 44.77 -27.54 -28.08
CA LEU A 8 44.08 -27.48 -26.77
C LEU A 8 45.01 -26.71 -25.82
N SER A 9 44.48 -25.64 -25.23
CA SER A 9 45.12 -24.88 -24.16
C SER A 9 45.58 -25.86 -23.05
N PRO A 10 46.66 -25.55 -22.33
CA PRO A 10 47.15 -26.46 -21.29
C PRO A 10 46.06 -26.71 -20.30
N LEU A 11 45.80 -27.99 -20.06
CA LEU A 11 44.85 -28.49 -19.07
C LEU A 11 45.13 -27.76 -17.74
N ASP A 12 44.19 -26.99 -17.27
CA ASP A 12 44.22 -26.40 -15.92
C ASP A 12 44.63 -27.54 -14.95
N SER A 13 45.63 -27.28 -14.08
CA SER A 13 46.13 -28.22 -13.12
C SER A 13 45.00 -28.76 -12.26
N SER A 14 44.71 -30.04 -12.36
CA SER A 14 43.68 -30.70 -11.58
C SER A 14 44.30 -31.52 -10.49
N ILE A 15 43.74 -31.49 -9.29
CA ILE A 15 44.15 -32.24 -8.12
C ILE A 15 43.13 -33.32 -7.81
N SER A 16 43.61 -34.47 -7.32
CA SER A 16 42.76 -35.63 -6.96
C SER A 16 42.29 -35.61 -5.49
N GLN A 17 42.89 -34.76 -4.69
CA GLN A 17 42.56 -34.64 -3.24
C GLN A 17 42.22 -33.20 -2.90
N PRO A 18 41.24 -33.00 -1.98
CA PRO A 18 40.90 -31.69 -1.49
C PRO A 18 42.09 -30.95 -0.86
N PRO A 19 42.30 -29.67 -1.11
CA PRO A 19 43.38 -28.88 -0.54
C PRO A 19 43.19 -28.68 0.96
N ALA A 20 44.31 -28.53 1.71
CA ALA A 20 44.26 -28.15 3.11
C ALA A 20 43.92 -26.70 3.29
N LEU A 21 42.72 -26.40 3.77
CA LEU A 21 42.24 -25.05 4.08
C LEU A 21 42.56 -24.62 5.52
N PRO A 22 42.55 -23.34 5.86
CA PRO A 22 42.62 -22.87 7.24
C PRO A 22 41.49 -23.48 8.11
N LYS A 23 41.74 -23.74 9.40
CA LYS A 23 40.83 -24.48 10.30
C LYS A 23 39.39 -23.93 10.37
N ASP A 24 39.24 -22.62 10.15
CA ASP A 24 37.94 -21.97 10.27
C ASP A 24 37.19 -21.86 8.93
N VAL A 25 37.74 -22.47 7.86
CA VAL A 25 37.18 -22.44 6.51
C VAL A 25 36.69 -23.84 6.16
N GLY A 26 35.38 -23.95 5.89
CA GLY A 26 34.77 -25.20 5.45
C GLY A 26 34.92 -25.41 3.94
N LEU A 27 35.12 -26.64 3.52
CA LEU A 27 35.06 -27.08 2.12
C LEU A 27 33.81 -27.92 1.92
N TYR A 28 33.01 -27.53 0.92
CA TYR A 28 31.76 -28.24 0.59
C TYR A 28 31.64 -28.42 -0.92
N PHE A 29 30.86 -29.39 -1.32
CA PHE A 29 30.64 -29.75 -2.72
C PHE A 29 29.17 -29.68 -3.05
N LEU A 30 28.84 -29.17 -4.24
CA LEU A 30 27.50 -29.24 -4.77
C LEU A 30 27.10 -30.67 -5.08
N PRO A 31 25.87 -31.10 -4.81
CA PRO A 31 25.39 -32.40 -5.20
C PRO A 31 25.38 -32.50 -6.73
N LYS A 32 25.54 -33.72 -7.25
CA LYS A 32 25.45 -34.01 -8.67
C LYS A 32 24.01 -34.33 -9.05
N ASP A 33 23.44 -33.54 -9.96
CA ASP A 33 22.03 -33.66 -10.37
C ASP A 33 21.76 -34.90 -11.27
N THR A 34 22.80 -35.48 -11.86
CA THR A 34 22.63 -36.61 -12.80
C THR A 34 23.49 -37.81 -12.41
N VAL A 35 22.87 -38.97 -12.50
CA VAL A 35 23.57 -40.28 -12.34
C VAL A 35 24.33 -40.59 -13.63
N SER A 36 25.39 -39.85 -13.90
CA SER A 36 26.32 -40.15 -14.98
C SER A 36 27.60 -40.75 -14.40
N GLU A 37 28.07 -41.83 -14.95
CA GLU A 37 29.35 -42.44 -14.57
C GLU A 37 30.58 -41.63 -15.00
N SER A 38 30.36 -40.49 -15.66
CA SER A 38 31.46 -39.63 -16.10
C SER A 38 32.14 -38.94 -14.90
N GLN A 39 33.46 -38.74 -15.04
CA GLN A 39 34.25 -37.97 -14.09
C GLN A 39 33.66 -36.59 -13.84
N THR A 40 33.48 -36.24 -12.57
CA THR A 40 32.96 -34.96 -12.16
C THR A 40 34.11 -33.95 -12.00
N PHE A 41 33.99 -32.80 -12.62
CA PHE A 41 34.97 -31.73 -12.50
C PHE A 41 34.41 -30.61 -11.64
N TYR A 42 35.07 -30.30 -10.51
CA TYR A 42 34.67 -29.26 -9.59
C TYR A 42 35.50 -28.00 -9.78
N GLN A 43 34.84 -26.88 -9.99
CA GLN A 43 35.44 -25.54 -9.98
C GLN A 43 35.31 -24.93 -8.60
N PRO A 44 36.37 -24.32 -8.06
CA PRO A 44 36.32 -23.70 -6.76
C PRO A 44 35.57 -22.36 -6.84
N ASN A 45 34.70 -22.14 -5.85
CA ASN A 45 34.01 -20.90 -5.63
C ASN A 45 34.16 -20.51 -4.15
N ALA A 46 34.18 -19.21 -3.88
CA ALA A 46 33.95 -18.72 -2.54
C ALA A 46 32.43 -18.65 -2.28
N PHE A 47 32.00 -19.05 -1.09
CA PHE A 47 30.62 -18.86 -0.69
C PHE A 47 30.51 -18.26 0.72
N ALA A 48 29.44 -17.52 0.95
CA ALA A 48 29.06 -17.00 2.25
C ALA A 48 27.65 -17.48 2.62
N TYR A 49 27.56 -18.24 3.70
CA TYR A 49 26.29 -18.62 4.30
C TYR A 49 25.93 -17.60 5.38
N ALA A 50 24.82 -16.89 5.20
CA ALA A 50 24.42 -15.82 6.08
C ALA A 50 22.96 -15.93 6.51
N ARG A 51 22.71 -15.59 7.77
CA ARG A 51 21.36 -15.41 8.30
C ARG A 51 21.15 -13.92 8.55
N VAL A 52 20.21 -13.33 7.84
CA VAL A 52 19.92 -11.90 7.87
C VAL A 52 18.61 -11.67 8.58
N PHE A 53 18.64 -10.83 9.60
CA PHE A 53 17.45 -10.38 10.33
C PHE A 53 17.07 -8.99 9.81
N ILE A 54 15.86 -8.87 9.31
CA ILE A 54 15.31 -7.62 8.78
C ILE A 54 14.26 -7.14 9.75
N ASN A 55 14.45 -5.94 10.30
CA ASN A 55 13.50 -5.27 11.16
C ASN A 55 13.36 -3.82 10.69
N ASP A 56 12.29 -3.52 9.98
CA ASP A 56 12.00 -2.17 9.51
C ASP A 56 10.78 -1.61 10.25
N LYS A 57 11.01 -0.53 11.02
CA LYS A 57 9.95 0.12 11.81
C LYS A 57 8.92 0.85 10.95
N LYS A 58 9.29 1.26 9.75
CA LYS A 58 8.40 2.04 8.87
C LYS A 58 7.32 1.15 8.26
N SER A 59 7.72 0.01 7.72
CA SER A 59 6.79 -0.99 7.16
C SER A 59 6.22 -1.93 8.22
N GLY A 60 6.85 -2.03 9.40
CA GLY A 60 6.55 -3.03 10.42
C GLY A 60 7.09 -4.43 10.08
N ALA A 61 7.87 -4.56 9.01
CA ALA A 61 8.43 -5.84 8.59
C ALA A 61 9.43 -6.38 9.61
N ASN A 62 9.21 -7.61 10.07
CA ASN A 62 10.10 -8.33 10.93
C ASN A 62 10.24 -9.77 10.41
N THR A 63 11.36 -10.06 9.76
CA THR A 63 11.59 -11.34 9.11
C THR A 63 13.04 -11.77 9.18
N GLN A 64 13.28 -13.04 8.95
CA GLN A 64 14.62 -13.64 8.85
C GLN A 64 14.75 -14.32 7.50
N GLN A 65 15.87 -14.10 6.83
CA GLN A 65 16.22 -14.79 5.60
C GLN A 65 17.57 -15.47 5.74
N THR A 66 17.69 -16.62 5.11
CA THR A 66 18.96 -17.36 5.00
C THR A 66 19.43 -17.27 3.56
N LEU A 67 20.67 -16.87 3.36
CA LEU A 67 21.26 -16.65 2.04
C LEU A 67 22.53 -17.48 1.89
N LEU A 68 22.71 -18.04 0.71
CA LEU A 68 23.97 -18.64 0.27
C LEU A 68 24.48 -17.85 -0.93
N LEU A 69 25.40 -16.91 -0.71
CA LEU A 69 26.06 -16.18 -1.79
C LEU A 69 27.21 -17.01 -2.32
N VAL A 70 27.33 -17.08 -3.63
CA VAL A 70 28.39 -17.81 -4.32
C VAL A 70 29.04 -16.91 -5.35
N THR A 71 30.38 -16.87 -5.39
CA THR A 71 31.18 -16.16 -6.38
C THR A 71 32.38 -17.01 -6.80
N PRO A 72 32.71 -17.09 -8.12
CA PRO A 72 33.90 -17.78 -8.55
C PRO A 72 35.15 -17.02 -8.08
N PHE A 73 36.24 -17.75 -7.89
CA PHE A 73 37.52 -17.11 -7.73
C PHE A 73 38.00 -16.50 -9.04
N ALA A 74 38.44 -15.26 -8.98
CA ALA A 74 38.96 -14.50 -10.10
C ALA A 74 40.49 -14.32 -9.99
N GLU A 75 41.09 -13.74 -11.02
CA GLU A 75 42.49 -13.36 -11.01
C GLU A 75 42.73 -12.12 -10.13
N PRO A 76 43.94 -12.03 -9.52
CA PRO A 76 44.30 -10.81 -8.77
C PRO A 76 44.16 -9.53 -9.63
N PRO A 77 43.83 -8.37 -9.03
CA PRO A 77 43.89 -8.08 -7.58
C PRO A 77 42.63 -8.48 -6.79
N LEU A 78 41.47 -8.65 -7.44
CA LEU A 78 40.19 -8.96 -6.77
C LEU A 78 39.87 -10.45 -6.93
N VAL A 79 40.41 -11.28 -6.03
CA VAL A 79 40.24 -12.74 -6.11
C VAL A 79 38.83 -13.19 -5.77
N VAL A 80 38.14 -12.47 -4.88
CA VAL A 80 36.72 -12.74 -4.52
C VAL A 80 35.93 -11.45 -4.69
N ASP A 81 34.93 -11.49 -5.53
CA ASP A 81 34.05 -10.36 -5.82
C ASP A 81 32.62 -10.62 -5.31
N TRP A 82 32.31 -10.15 -4.11
CA TRP A 82 31.01 -10.31 -3.49
C TRP A 82 29.91 -9.41 -4.10
N HIS A 83 30.28 -8.32 -4.80
CA HIS A 83 29.29 -7.46 -5.46
C HIS A 83 28.64 -8.15 -6.67
N ASN A 84 29.38 -9.03 -7.32
CA ASN A 84 28.90 -9.87 -8.42
C ASN A 84 28.54 -11.31 -7.98
N ALA A 85 28.47 -11.55 -6.67
CA ALA A 85 28.04 -12.84 -6.16
C ALA A 85 26.56 -13.12 -6.45
N VAL A 86 26.26 -14.37 -6.74
CA VAL A 86 24.89 -14.83 -7.00
C VAL A 86 24.32 -15.47 -5.74
N ILE A 87 23.05 -15.18 -5.44
CA ILE A 87 22.30 -15.90 -4.41
C ILE A 87 21.97 -17.26 -4.99
N SER A 88 22.45 -18.33 -4.34
CA SER A 88 22.23 -19.70 -4.78
C SER A 88 20.86 -20.21 -4.35
N ASP A 89 20.20 -20.92 -5.27
CA ASP A 89 18.96 -21.64 -4.97
C ASP A 89 19.19 -22.93 -4.14
N VAL A 90 20.46 -23.36 -4.03
CA VAL A 90 20.86 -24.52 -3.23
C VAL A 90 20.94 -24.13 -1.76
N SER A 91 20.28 -24.87 -0.88
CA SER A 91 20.38 -24.65 0.56
C SER A 91 21.70 -25.21 1.11
N PHE A 92 22.18 -24.64 2.22
CA PHE A 92 23.42 -25.10 2.86
C PHE A 92 23.37 -26.60 3.26
N GLU A 93 22.20 -27.10 3.64
CA GLU A 93 21.95 -28.49 4.04
C GLU A 93 22.10 -29.46 2.88
N GLN A 94 22.00 -29.01 1.65
CA GLN A 94 22.19 -29.81 0.44
C GLN A 94 23.68 -29.97 0.07
N LEU A 95 24.55 -29.12 0.61
CA LEU A 95 25.98 -29.22 0.35
C LEU A 95 26.60 -30.46 1.00
N GLN A 96 27.54 -31.11 0.29
CA GLN A 96 28.18 -32.35 0.71
C GLN A 96 29.59 -32.05 1.22
N ALA A 97 30.00 -32.76 2.27
CA ALA A 97 31.38 -32.67 2.80
C ALA A 97 32.44 -33.34 1.90
N ASN A 98 32.02 -34.27 1.05
CA ASN A 98 32.89 -35.03 0.16
C ASN A 98 32.47 -34.87 -1.30
N PRO A 99 33.41 -34.85 -2.25
CA PRO A 99 33.09 -34.81 -3.67
C PRO A 99 32.49 -36.13 -4.13
N HIS A 100 31.59 -36.07 -5.11
CA HIS A 100 31.09 -37.28 -5.78
C HIS A 100 32.20 -37.89 -6.65
N GLN A 101 32.57 -39.16 -6.36
CA GLN A 101 33.64 -39.88 -7.07
C GLN A 101 33.11 -40.52 -8.36
N PRO A 102 33.94 -40.61 -9.42
CA PRO A 102 35.29 -40.04 -9.57
C PRO A 102 35.28 -38.52 -9.79
N ALA A 103 36.18 -37.82 -9.12
CA ALA A 103 36.24 -36.35 -9.14
C ALA A 103 37.64 -35.82 -9.53
N SER A 104 37.65 -34.73 -10.25
CA SER A 104 38.80 -33.86 -10.45
C SER A 104 38.48 -32.47 -9.89
N LEU A 105 39.41 -31.88 -9.18
CA LEU A 105 39.28 -30.58 -8.55
C LEU A 105 40.23 -29.59 -9.23
N LYS A 106 39.76 -28.42 -9.59
CA LYS A 106 40.65 -27.33 -10.03
C LYS A 106 41.40 -26.76 -8.82
N GLU A 107 42.65 -26.38 -9.01
CA GLU A 107 43.46 -25.77 -7.96
C GLU A 107 42.84 -24.47 -7.43
N LEU A 108 42.99 -24.27 -6.12
CA LEU A 108 42.59 -23.02 -5.43
C LEU A 108 43.65 -21.92 -5.67
N PRO A 109 43.23 -20.68 -5.72
CA PRO A 109 44.16 -19.57 -5.70
C PRO A 109 44.93 -19.55 -4.37
N THR A 110 46.19 -19.17 -4.38
CA THR A 110 47.07 -19.19 -3.19
C THR A 110 46.50 -18.36 -2.05
N GLN A 111 45.78 -17.30 -2.34
CA GLN A 111 45.10 -16.44 -1.37
C GLN A 111 44.02 -17.20 -0.56
N ALA A 112 43.41 -18.23 -1.13
CA ALA A 112 42.45 -19.06 -0.42
C ALA A 112 43.08 -19.96 0.67
N LEU A 113 44.39 -20.11 0.63
CA LEU A 113 45.17 -20.83 1.68
C LEU A 113 45.56 -19.88 2.84
N ASP A 114 45.36 -18.57 2.69
CA ASP A 114 45.70 -17.58 3.73
C ASP A 114 44.47 -17.21 4.56
N LYS A 115 44.55 -17.45 5.87
CA LYS A 115 43.51 -17.08 6.83
C LYS A 115 43.20 -15.56 6.86
N ALA A 116 44.18 -14.70 6.58
CA ALA A 116 43.99 -13.27 6.58
C ALA A 116 43.04 -12.83 5.42
N CYS A 117 43.16 -13.47 4.27
CA CYS A 117 42.27 -13.21 3.13
C CYS A 117 40.81 -13.52 3.46
N TRP A 118 40.55 -14.66 4.12
CA TRP A 118 39.18 -15.04 4.52
C TRP A 118 38.54 -14.05 5.49
N LYS A 119 39.27 -13.46 6.41
CA LYS A 119 38.76 -12.41 7.30
C LYS A 119 38.35 -11.15 6.52
N THR A 120 39.11 -10.78 5.52
CA THR A 120 38.79 -9.66 4.65
C THR A 120 37.56 -9.99 3.83
N TRP A 121 37.52 -11.14 3.17
CA TRP A 121 36.39 -11.61 2.39
C TRP A 121 35.09 -11.75 3.19
N GLU A 122 35.18 -12.19 4.45
CA GLU A 122 34.03 -12.23 5.37
C GLU A 122 33.46 -10.82 5.63
N LYS A 123 34.33 -9.84 5.85
CA LYS A 123 33.91 -8.44 6.02
C LYS A 123 33.24 -7.89 4.75
N ASP A 124 33.84 -8.15 3.60
CA ASP A 124 33.35 -7.70 2.31
C ASP A 124 32.02 -8.40 1.95
N ALA A 125 31.86 -9.68 2.25
CA ALA A 125 30.60 -10.41 2.11
C ALA A 125 29.48 -9.78 2.96
N LYS A 126 29.76 -9.44 4.21
CA LYS A 126 28.79 -8.76 5.09
C LYS A 126 28.35 -7.43 4.52
N GLU A 127 29.27 -6.66 3.95
CA GLU A 127 28.94 -5.37 3.32
C GLU A 127 28.14 -5.57 2.02
N ALA A 128 28.53 -6.51 1.19
CA ALA A 128 27.79 -6.85 -0.02
C ALA A 128 26.33 -7.30 0.29
N ILE A 129 26.14 -8.13 1.33
CA ILE A 129 24.81 -8.56 1.77
C ILE A 129 23.94 -7.37 2.24
N ARG A 130 24.52 -6.39 2.94
CA ARG A 130 23.78 -5.20 3.37
C ARG A 130 23.28 -4.35 2.23
N GLN A 131 23.96 -4.38 1.09
CA GLN A 131 23.61 -3.62 -0.12
C GLN A 131 22.61 -4.37 -1.02
N GLN A 132 22.34 -5.65 -0.75
CA GLN A 132 21.37 -6.42 -1.50
C GLN A 132 19.94 -6.01 -1.15
N PRO A 133 19.05 -5.87 -2.15
CA PRO A 133 17.63 -5.66 -1.91
C PRO A 133 16.97 -6.97 -1.44
N LEU A 134 17.12 -7.28 -0.16
CA LEU A 134 16.69 -8.56 0.41
C LEU A 134 15.17 -8.65 0.67
N LEU A 135 14.48 -7.52 0.69
CA LEU A 135 13.06 -7.47 0.95
C LEU A 135 12.40 -6.44 0.05
N ASN A 136 11.47 -6.90 -0.75
CA ASN A 136 10.61 -6.04 -1.55
C ASN A 136 9.20 -6.06 -0.95
N LEU A 137 8.68 -4.88 -0.63
CA LEU A 137 7.33 -4.69 -0.14
C LEU A 137 6.63 -3.68 -1.04
N TRP A 138 5.37 -3.91 -1.34
CA TRP A 138 4.54 -2.90 -1.97
C TRP A 138 4.12 -1.85 -0.97
N TYR A 139 4.02 -0.61 -1.41
CA TYR A 139 3.49 0.49 -0.63
C TYR A 139 2.31 1.12 -1.36
N ALA A 140 1.22 1.38 -0.64
CA ALA A 140 0.05 2.08 -1.14
C ALA A 140 -0.11 3.41 -0.38
N ASP A 141 0.31 4.50 -1.00
CA ASP A 141 0.25 5.84 -0.40
C ASP A 141 -1.18 6.26 -0.03
N SER A 142 -2.15 5.97 -0.90
CA SER A 142 -3.57 6.27 -0.68
C SER A 142 -4.16 5.65 0.59
N ALA A 143 -3.66 4.48 1.00
CA ALA A 143 -4.08 3.77 2.22
C ALA A 143 -3.09 3.94 3.37
N GLY A 144 -1.86 4.42 3.10
CA GLY A 144 -0.76 4.49 4.07
C GLY A 144 -0.29 3.12 4.54
N LEU A 145 -0.36 2.09 3.68
CA LEU A 145 -0.07 0.70 4.04
C LEU A 145 1.12 0.14 3.26
N TYR A 146 1.89 -0.70 3.95
CA TYR A 146 2.85 -1.61 3.33
C TYR A 146 2.26 -3.02 3.23
N SER A 147 2.71 -3.78 2.22
CA SER A 147 2.42 -5.21 2.15
C SER A 147 3.12 -5.94 3.29
N ASP A 148 2.54 -7.06 3.73
CA ASP A 148 3.22 -7.98 4.61
C ASP A 148 4.32 -8.74 3.85
N VAL A 149 5.28 -9.29 4.59
CA VAL A 149 6.36 -10.10 4.01
C VAL A 149 5.77 -11.34 3.35
N GLY A 150 6.00 -11.49 2.04
CA GLY A 150 5.46 -12.62 1.27
C GLY A 150 3.98 -12.51 0.91
N GLU A 151 3.33 -11.38 1.21
CA GLU A 151 1.96 -11.14 0.80
C GLU A 151 1.87 -11.03 -0.73
N SER A 152 0.88 -11.71 -1.34
CA SER A 152 0.64 -11.56 -2.77
C SER A 152 0.03 -10.19 -3.10
N GLU A 153 0.31 -9.67 -4.29
CA GLU A 153 -0.28 -8.41 -4.76
C GLU A 153 -1.81 -8.40 -4.63
N THR A 154 -2.46 -9.51 -4.99
CA THR A 154 -3.92 -9.64 -4.90
C THR A 154 -4.42 -9.54 -3.46
N ALA A 155 -3.74 -10.19 -2.49
CA ALA A 155 -4.09 -10.11 -1.08
C ALA A 155 -3.91 -8.69 -0.55
N PHE A 156 -2.80 -8.05 -0.91
CA PHE A 156 -2.51 -6.67 -0.53
C PHE A 156 -3.54 -5.68 -1.10
N ARG A 157 -3.91 -5.80 -2.39
CA ARG A 157 -4.98 -4.99 -2.99
C ARG A 157 -6.32 -5.16 -2.30
N ASN A 158 -6.67 -6.36 -1.88
CA ASN A 158 -7.89 -6.60 -1.09
C ASN A 158 -7.84 -5.89 0.27
N ARG A 159 -6.71 -5.92 0.95
CA ARG A 159 -6.49 -5.24 2.24
C ARG A 159 -6.57 -3.72 2.08
N ILE A 160 -5.96 -3.16 1.03
CA ILE A 160 -6.10 -1.74 0.66
C ILE A 160 -7.58 -1.39 0.46
N ALA A 161 -8.31 -2.21 -0.31
CA ALA A 161 -9.73 -1.95 -0.60
C ALA A 161 -10.59 -1.92 0.68
N VAL A 162 -10.32 -2.79 1.64
CA VAL A 162 -11.00 -2.77 2.95
C VAL A 162 -10.67 -1.48 3.71
N THR A 163 -9.38 -1.15 3.83
CA THR A 163 -8.93 0.04 4.55
C THR A 163 -9.49 1.34 3.95
N LEU A 164 -9.46 1.47 2.62
CA LEU A 164 -10.01 2.65 1.95
C LEU A 164 -11.53 2.78 2.14
N ARG A 165 -12.27 1.66 2.15
CA ARG A 165 -13.70 1.67 2.46
C ARG A 165 -13.97 2.13 3.88
N GLU A 166 -13.23 1.63 4.85
CA GLU A 166 -13.34 2.05 6.26
C GLU A 166 -13.03 3.54 6.42
N GLN A 167 -11.96 4.02 5.82
CA GLN A 167 -11.59 5.44 5.84
C GLN A 167 -12.67 6.32 5.18
N ARG A 168 -13.21 5.90 4.04
CA ARG A 168 -14.32 6.56 3.38
C ARG A 168 -15.56 6.63 4.29
N ASP A 169 -15.94 5.51 4.89
CA ASP A 169 -17.16 5.44 5.71
C ASP A 169 -17.02 6.31 6.97
N LEU A 170 -15.84 6.38 7.56
CA LEU A 170 -15.54 7.31 8.67
C LEU A 170 -15.58 8.78 8.21
N ALA A 171 -15.04 9.09 7.03
CA ALA A 171 -15.09 10.44 6.48
C ALA A 171 -16.53 10.88 6.17
N ILE A 172 -17.33 9.99 5.58
CA ILE A 172 -18.77 10.21 5.34
C ILE A 172 -19.52 10.43 6.64
N ALA A 173 -19.26 9.65 7.68
CA ALA A 173 -19.91 9.81 8.99
C ALA A 173 -19.60 11.20 9.60
N LYS A 174 -18.34 11.63 9.60
CA LYS A 174 -17.93 12.96 10.05
C LYS A 174 -18.56 14.09 9.23
N LEU A 175 -18.62 13.91 7.91
CA LEU A 175 -19.26 14.86 7.04
C LEU A 175 -20.74 15.02 7.36
N ARG A 176 -21.47 13.90 7.50
CA ARG A 176 -22.89 13.88 7.86
C ARG A 176 -23.14 14.57 9.21
N GLU A 177 -22.33 14.30 10.23
CA GLU A 177 -22.44 14.97 11.52
C GLU A 177 -22.28 16.49 11.40
N THR A 178 -21.30 16.94 10.60
CA THR A 178 -21.06 18.36 10.38
C THR A 178 -22.23 19.03 9.67
N PHE A 179 -22.79 18.35 8.67
CA PHE A 179 -23.95 18.88 7.94
C PHE A 179 -25.23 18.85 8.80
N ALA A 180 -25.44 17.83 9.61
CA ALA A 180 -26.57 17.77 10.54
C ALA A 180 -26.56 18.96 11.53
N LYS A 181 -25.38 19.32 12.05
CA LYS A 181 -25.24 20.53 12.89
C LYS A 181 -25.60 21.83 12.17
N LYS A 182 -25.20 21.96 10.89
CA LYS A 182 -25.54 23.12 10.06
C LYS A 182 -27.06 23.18 9.78
N GLN A 183 -27.67 22.03 9.50
CA GLN A 183 -29.12 21.93 9.27
C GLN A 183 -29.92 22.27 10.53
N ASP A 184 -29.52 21.76 11.70
CA ASP A 184 -30.16 22.10 12.97
C ASP A 184 -30.08 23.60 13.26
N ASN A 185 -28.95 24.23 13.03
CA ASN A 185 -28.79 25.67 13.17
C ASN A 185 -29.68 26.47 12.19
N LEU A 186 -29.80 25.96 10.96
CA LEU A 186 -30.67 26.62 9.97
C LEU A 186 -32.16 26.45 10.33
N ALA A 187 -32.56 25.24 10.80
CA ALA A 187 -33.90 25.00 11.28
C ALA A 187 -34.28 25.90 12.47
N LYS A 188 -33.38 26.11 13.42
CA LYS A 188 -33.58 27.06 14.53
C LYS A 188 -33.73 28.52 14.04
N LYS A 189 -32.98 28.92 13.02
CA LYS A 189 -33.15 30.27 12.43
C LYS A 189 -34.52 30.43 11.75
N ILE A 190 -34.95 29.41 11.01
CA ILE A 190 -36.28 29.37 10.38
C ILE A 190 -37.36 29.45 11.45
N GLN A 191 -37.27 28.65 12.51
CA GLN A 191 -38.23 28.68 13.60
C GLN A 191 -38.31 30.06 14.28
N ALA A 192 -37.15 30.68 14.58
CA ALA A 192 -37.11 32.00 15.19
C ALA A 192 -37.69 33.12 14.27
N ALA A 193 -37.49 33.00 12.96
CA ALA A 193 -38.11 33.90 11.98
C ALA A 193 -39.63 33.72 11.96
N ASN A 194 -40.13 32.48 12.07
CA ASN A 194 -41.55 32.17 12.12
C ASN A 194 -42.22 32.74 13.39
N GLU A 195 -41.61 32.54 14.57
CA GLU A 195 -42.12 33.05 15.84
C GLU A 195 -42.20 34.61 15.87
N ARG A 196 -41.26 35.31 15.25
CA ARG A 196 -41.30 36.76 15.11
C ARG A 196 -42.46 37.20 14.21
N PHE A 197 -42.71 36.47 13.13
CA PHE A 197 -43.83 36.73 12.24
C PHE A 197 -45.17 36.57 12.93
N GLU A 198 -45.37 35.49 13.68
CA GLU A 198 -46.60 35.24 14.43
C GLU A 198 -46.93 36.34 15.47
N LYS A 199 -45.91 36.95 16.09
CA LYS A 199 -46.07 38.06 17.01
C LYS A 199 -46.54 39.37 16.35
N GLU A 200 -46.18 39.57 15.05
CA GLU A 200 -46.50 40.78 14.33
C GLU A 200 -47.80 40.69 13.52
N SER A 201 -48.30 39.49 13.21
CA SER A 201 -49.51 39.27 12.41
C SER A 201 -50.49 38.26 13.06
N SER A 202 -51.53 38.75 13.72
CA SER A 202 -52.47 37.94 14.51
C SER A 202 -53.46 37.06 13.70
N GLU A 203 -53.53 37.12 12.39
CA GLU A 203 -54.53 36.38 11.58
C GLU A 203 -54.00 35.46 10.47
N ALA A 204 -52.69 35.44 10.18
CA ALA A 204 -52.15 34.72 9.05
C ALA A 204 -51.42 33.40 9.38
N SER A 205 -51.41 32.99 10.66
CA SER A 205 -50.43 32.04 11.19
C SER A 205 -50.68 30.56 10.93
N LYS A 206 -51.91 30.12 10.72
CA LYS A 206 -52.23 28.67 10.68
C LYS A 206 -51.70 27.91 9.46
N GLY A 207 -51.64 28.51 8.29
CA GLY A 207 -51.19 27.86 7.07
C GLY A 207 -49.65 27.74 6.97
N TRP A 208 -48.93 28.52 7.73
CA TRP A 208 -47.48 28.64 7.67
C TRP A 208 -46.76 27.75 8.66
N LEU A 209 -47.35 27.50 9.84
CA LEU A 209 -46.88 26.51 10.81
C LEU A 209 -46.83 25.10 10.24
N ASP A 210 -47.85 24.71 9.46
CA ASP A 210 -47.90 23.41 8.81
C ASP A 210 -46.78 23.25 7.77
N ALA A 211 -46.45 24.31 7.03
CA ALA A 211 -45.38 24.33 6.06
C ALA A 211 -43.99 24.26 6.72
N GLY A 212 -43.77 24.99 7.84
CA GLY A 212 -42.51 24.99 8.58
C GLY A 212 -42.20 23.66 9.26
N MET A 213 -43.19 22.98 9.86
CA MET A 213 -43.02 21.64 10.44
C MET A 213 -42.78 20.57 9.39
N SER A 214 -43.40 20.70 8.20
CA SER A 214 -43.19 19.79 7.07
C SER A 214 -41.76 19.86 6.52
N ILE A 215 -41.13 21.01 6.51
CA ILE A 215 -39.73 21.19 6.08
C ILE A 215 -38.79 20.47 7.06
N GLY A 216 -38.92 20.72 8.37
CA GLY A 216 -38.08 20.10 9.38
C GLY A 216 -38.16 18.57 9.42
N SER A 217 -39.41 18.04 9.28
CA SER A 217 -39.64 16.58 9.30
C SER A 217 -39.19 15.87 8.00
N ALA A 218 -39.34 16.53 6.85
CA ALA A 218 -38.88 15.99 5.55
C ALA A 218 -37.36 15.89 5.49
N VAL A 219 -36.66 16.87 6.05
CA VAL A 219 -35.19 16.90 6.12
C VAL A 219 -34.63 15.81 7.03
N LEU A 220 -35.19 15.68 8.24
CA LEU A 220 -34.79 14.63 9.19
C LEU A 220 -35.08 13.22 8.64
N GLY A 221 -36.22 13.02 7.96
CA GLY A 221 -36.59 11.73 7.37
C GLY A 221 -35.69 11.32 6.21
N ALA A 222 -35.24 12.25 5.37
CA ALA A 222 -34.34 12.00 4.26
C ALA A 222 -32.92 11.63 4.72
N PHE A 223 -32.49 12.16 5.86
CA PHE A 223 -31.14 11.93 6.39
C PHE A 223 -31.02 10.61 7.20
N MET A 224 -32.10 10.18 7.84
CA MET A 224 -32.11 8.92 8.60
C MET A 224 -32.45 7.67 7.76
N GLY A 225 -33.01 7.83 6.57
CA GLY A 225 -33.40 6.75 5.68
C GLY A 225 -32.51 6.60 4.46
N ARG A 226 -32.11 5.38 4.15
CA ARG A 226 -31.29 4.96 2.98
C ARG A 226 -31.86 5.24 1.58
N LYS A 227 -32.75 6.21 1.40
CA LYS A 227 -33.33 6.55 0.10
C LYS A 227 -32.92 7.95 -0.31
N SER A 228 -32.29 8.05 -1.48
CA SER A 228 -31.96 9.29 -2.15
C SER A 228 -33.18 10.21 -2.22
N LEU A 229 -32.96 11.51 -1.97
CA LEU A 229 -33.99 12.56 -2.15
C LEU A 229 -34.52 12.49 -3.58
N SER A 230 -35.75 11.98 -3.73
CA SER A 230 -36.45 11.98 -5.00
C SER A 230 -36.87 13.42 -5.31
N GLN A 231 -36.81 13.83 -6.59
CA GLN A 231 -37.35 15.10 -7.11
C GLN A 231 -38.78 15.40 -6.66
N THR A 232 -39.53 14.34 -6.30
CA THR A 232 -40.91 14.43 -5.78
C THR A 232 -40.99 15.15 -4.44
N ASN A 233 -40.02 14.96 -3.53
CA ASN A 233 -40.02 15.61 -2.20
C ASN A 233 -39.76 17.11 -2.30
N ILE A 234 -38.90 17.52 -3.26
CA ILE A 234 -38.66 18.95 -3.54
C ILE A 234 -39.92 19.62 -4.09
N ALA A 235 -40.68 18.90 -4.92
CA ALA A 235 -41.93 19.41 -5.49
C ALA A 235 -43.04 19.58 -4.44
N HIS A 236 -43.07 18.73 -3.40
CA HIS A 236 -44.02 18.87 -2.28
C HIS A 236 -43.70 20.05 -1.38
N VAL A 237 -42.43 20.27 -1.07
CA VAL A 237 -41.97 21.47 -0.34
C VAL A 237 -42.33 22.73 -1.10
N LYS A 238 -42.08 22.76 -2.41
CA LYS A 238 -42.42 23.93 -3.28
C LYS A 238 -43.90 24.21 -3.38
N ARG A 239 -44.78 23.18 -3.38
CA ARG A 239 -46.24 23.37 -3.38
C ARG A 239 -46.76 23.85 -2.04
N ALA A 240 -46.27 23.36 -0.93
CA ALA A 240 -46.66 23.78 0.42
C ALA A 240 -46.32 25.28 0.64
N MET A 241 -45.25 25.77 0.02
CA MET A 241 -44.82 27.16 0.11
C MET A 241 -45.60 28.12 -0.80
N ASN A 242 -46.22 27.63 -1.89
CA ASN A 242 -46.97 28.45 -2.83
C ASN A 242 -48.44 28.66 -2.45
N SER A 243 -48.97 28.03 -1.39
CA SER A 243 -50.37 28.08 -0.99
C SER A 243 -50.70 29.28 -0.06
N VAL A 244 -49.75 30.16 0.22
CA VAL A 244 -49.95 31.36 1.08
C VAL A 244 -50.21 32.57 0.18
N GLY A 245 -51.36 32.62 -0.43
CA GLY A 245 -51.88 33.81 -1.14
C GLY A 245 -52.99 34.45 -0.33
N ASP A 246 -52.96 35.74 -0.26
CA ASP A 246 -53.92 36.72 0.31
C ASP A 246 -53.83 36.97 1.82
N ILE A 247 -52.96 37.94 2.17
CA ILE A 247 -53.11 38.69 3.41
C ILE A 247 -52.75 40.16 3.16
N ASN A 248 -53.76 40.98 3.37
CA ASN A 248 -53.63 42.43 3.37
C ASN A 248 -53.04 42.93 4.68
N ALA A 249 -51.75 42.74 4.92
CA ALA A 249 -51.02 43.33 6.02
C ALA A 249 -49.74 43.97 5.48
N ASN A 250 -49.39 45.14 5.95
CA ASN A 250 -48.27 46.03 5.64
C ASN A 250 -47.31 45.50 4.56
N LYS A 251 -47.46 45.98 3.32
CA LYS A 251 -46.73 45.50 2.12
C LYS A 251 -45.20 45.44 2.30
N GLN A 252 -44.64 46.19 3.20
CA GLN A 252 -43.20 46.27 3.44
C GLN A 252 -42.71 45.08 4.29
N THR A 253 -43.46 44.68 5.32
CA THR A 253 -43.14 43.57 6.20
C THR A 253 -43.27 42.23 5.47
N VAL A 254 -44.26 42.09 4.58
CA VAL A 254 -44.49 40.89 3.75
C VAL A 254 -43.33 40.71 2.74
N ALA A 255 -42.84 41.79 2.14
CA ALA A 255 -41.72 41.73 1.19
C ALA A 255 -40.40 41.35 1.87
N GLU A 256 -40.15 41.83 3.09
CA GLU A 256 -38.96 41.46 3.88
C GLU A 256 -39.01 39.96 4.29
N LEU A 257 -40.18 39.44 4.66
CA LEU A 257 -40.35 38.03 5.00
C LEU A 257 -40.23 37.11 3.81
N ASP A 258 -40.75 37.50 2.64
CA ASP A 258 -40.53 36.74 1.41
C ASP A 258 -39.09 36.72 0.99
N SER A 259 -38.37 37.81 1.14
CA SER A 259 -36.94 37.88 0.91
C SER A 259 -36.17 36.95 1.85
N MET A 260 -36.48 36.97 3.16
CA MET A 260 -35.86 36.08 4.15
C MET A 260 -36.17 34.61 3.83
N ARG A 261 -37.40 34.28 3.43
CA ARG A 261 -37.78 32.91 3.03
C ARG A 261 -36.99 32.45 1.81
N GLN A 262 -36.84 33.30 0.80
CA GLN A 262 -36.08 32.98 -0.40
C GLN A 262 -34.57 32.75 -0.06
N GLN A 263 -34.01 33.59 0.80
CA GLN A 263 -32.62 33.42 1.25
C GLN A 263 -32.41 32.13 2.00
N LEU A 264 -33.28 31.78 2.97
CA LEU A 264 -33.19 30.53 3.72
C LEU A 264 -33.36 29.28 2.81
N GLN A 265 -34.23 29.38 1.82
CA GLN A 265 -34.40 28.32 0.81
C GLN A 265 -33.14 28.17 -0.08
N ALA A 266 -32.54 29.24 -0.48
CA ALA A 266 -31.31 29.26 -1.26
C ALA A 266 -30.15 28.68 -0.44
N GLU A 267 -30.00 29.07 0.84
CA GLU A 267 -29.01 28.51 1.75
C GLU A 267 -29.19 26.99 1.93
N TYR A 268 -30.42 26.52 2.07
CA TYR A 268 -30.72 25.08 2.21
C TYR A 268 -30.33 24.32 0.96
N THR A 269 -30.72 24.80 -0.22
CA THR A 269 -30.38 24.16 -1.50
C THR A 269 -28.86 24.14 -1.73
N ALA A 270 -28.18 25.23 -1.40
CA ALA A 270 -26.71 25.31 -1.48
C ALA A 270 -26.02 24.32 -0.53
N LEU A 271 -26.57 24.14 0.69
CA LEU A 271 -26.07 23.19 1.66
C LEU A 271 -26.20 21.75 1.16
N GLU A 272 -27.33 21.38 0.54
CA GLU A 272 -27.54 20.05 -0.05
C GLU A 272 -26.58 19.77 -1.21
N GLN A 273 -26.44 20.74 -2.12
CA GLN A 273 -25.50 20.62 -3.24
C GLN A 273 -24.06 20.49 -2.76
N ALA A 274 -23.67 21.24 -1.75
CA ALA A 274 -22.34 21.15 -1.15
C ALA A 274 -22.10 19.77 -0.50
N LEU A 275 -23.11 19.22 0.20
CA LEU A 275 -23.02 17.87 0.75
C LEU A 275 -22.83 16.83 -0.34
N GLN A 276 -23.65 16.88 -1.41
CA GLN A 276 -23.55 15.92 -2.49
C GLN A 276 -22.19 15.99 -3.19
N GLY A 277 -21.71 17.19 -3.50
CA GLY A 277 -20.39 17.38 -4.12
C GLY A 277 -19.23 16.83 -3.25
N GLN A 278 -19.33 17.00 -1.92
CA GLN A 278 -18.34 16.44 -1.00
C GLN A 278 -18.42 14.92 -0.89
N LEU A 279 -19.62 14.34 -0.93
CA LEU A 279 -19.81 12.88 -0.96
C LEU A 279 -19.21 12.24 -2.23
N ASP A 280 -19.43 12.87 -3.38
CA ASP A 280 -18.89 12.42 -4.66
C ASP A 280 -17.35 12.53 -4.67
N SER A 281 -16.80 13.62 -4.14
CA SER A 281 -15.36 13.80 -3.98
C SER A 281 -14.73 12.73 -3.07
N LEU A 282 -15.35 12.43 -1.92
CA LEU A 282 -14.89 11.37 -1.03
C LEU A 282 -14.95 10.00 -1.70
N SER A 283 -16.00 9.72 -2.46
CA SER A 283 -16.13 8.45 -3.19
C SER A 283 -15.00 8.26 -4.19
N SER A 284 -14.60 9.31 -4.90
CA SER A 284 -13.49 9.29 -5.84
C SER A 284 -12.13 9.20 -5.15
N GLN A 285 -11.94 9.90 -4.03
CA GLN A 285 -10.69 9.91 -3.28
C GLN A 285 -10.33 8.54 -2.70
N PHE A 286 -11.33 7.78 -2.27
CA PHE A 286 -11.17 6.45 -1.65
C PHE A 286 -11.51 5.31 -2.60
N ASP A 287 -11.37 5.50 -3.91
CA ASP A 287 -11.56 4.42 -4.89
C ASP A 287 -10.38 3.46 -4.88
N PRO A 288 -10.58 2.19 -4.49
CA PRO A 288 -9.50 1.21 -4.45
C PRO A 288 -8.88 0.89 -5.81
N GLN A 289 -9.59 1.15 -6.91
CA GLN A 289 -9.10 0.90 -8.27
C GLN A 289 -8.04 1.93 -8.69
N LEU A 290 -8.04 3.11 -8.08
CA LEU A 290 -7.08 4.17 -8.33
C LEU A 290 -5.85 4.08 -7.43
N ALA A 291 -5.77 3.12 -6.51
CA ALA A 291 -4.63 2.93 -5.63
C ALA A 291 -3.40 2.47 -6.43
N ALA A 292 -2.43 3.36 -6.62
CA ALA A 292 -1.12 3.02 -7.13
C ALA A 292 -0.35 2.18 -6.11
N LEU A 293 0.49 1.25 -6.59
CA LEU A 293 1.45 0.49 -5.79
C LEU A 293 2.86 0.90 -6.20
N ASP A 294 3.67 1.28 -5.23
CA ASP A 294 5.10 1.57 -5.35
C ASP A 294 5.93 0.38 -4.86
#